data_54f408ab263134e2ab2c51d34eace85b
#
_entry.id   54f408ab263134e2ab2c51d34eace85b
#
_cell.length_a   1.000
_cell.length_b   1.000
_cell.length_c   1.000
_cell.angle_alpha   90.00
_cell.angle_beta   90.00
_cell.angle_gamma   90.00
#
_symmetry.space_group_name_H-M   'P 1'
#
loop_
_entity.id
_entity.type
_entity.pdbx_description
1 polymer ?
#
loop_
_entity_poly.entity_id
_entity_poly.type
_entity_poly.pdbx_seq_one_letter_code
_entity_poly.pdbx_strand_id
1 'polypeptide(L)'
;MRIADYSVTKAVLECHGFTFKKSFGQNFLTDTNILQKIVDTAEIDKQVNVIEIGPGIGALTEFLAENAAEVMAFEIDDRLVPILADTLRDFDNVTVVNQDILKVDLNQYIAEFKNPDLPIKVVANLPYYITTPILMHLIESKIPFQEFVVMMQKEVADRISAEPNTKAYGSLSIA
;
A
#
# COMPACT_ATOMS: atom_id res chain seq x y z
N MET A 1 -18.52 3.89 -9.48
CA MET A 1 -18.36 2.82 -8.44
C MET A 1 -16.89 2.64 -8.12
N ARG A 2 -16.59 2.46 -6.85
CA ARG A 2 -15.21 2.29 -6.37
C ARG A 2 -14.77 0.85 -6.45
N ILE A 3 -13.48 0.61 -6.68
CA ILE A 3 -12.88 -0.74 -6.66
C ILE A 3 -13.16 -1.42 -5.30
N ALA A 4 -13.14 -0.66 -4.20
CA ALA A 4 -13.39 -1.17 -2.86
C ALA A 4 -14.85 -1.56 -2.59
N ASP A 5 -15.79 -1.15 -3.42
CA ASP A 5 -17.19 -1.55 -3.25
C ASP A 5 -17.30 -3.07 -3.36
N TYR A 6 -18.00 -3.71 -2.43
CA TYR A 6 -18.09 -5.17 -2.35
C TYR A 6 -18.47 -5.81 -3.68
N SER A 7 -19.48 -5.26 -4.35
CA SER A 7 -19.96 -5.78 -5.63
C SER A 7 -18.91 -5.67 -6.73
N VAL A 8 -18.15 -4.58 -6.74
CA VAL A 8 -17.06 -4.34 -7.72
C VAL A 8 -15.90 -5.28 -7.43
N THR A 9 -15.47 -5.38 -6.17
CA THR A 9 -14.40 -6.30 -5.75
C THR A 9 -14.73 -7.73 -6.16
N LYS A 10 -15.95 -8.18 -5.86
CA LYS A 10 -16.40 -9.52 -6.21
C LYS A 10 -16.39 -9.75 -7.71
N ALA A 11 -16.96 -8.81 -8.47
CA ALA A 11 -17.04 -8.91 -9.92
C ALA A 11 -15.65 -8.95 -10.58
N VAL A 12 -14.73 -8.12 -10.12
CA VAL A 12 -13.36 -8.07 -10.62
C VAL A 12 -12.63 -9.39 -10.36
N LEU A 13 -12.72 -9.90 -9.13
CA LEU A 13 -12.07 -11.16 -8.77
C LEU A 13 -12.63 -12.33 -9.58
N GLU A 14 -13.95 -12.44 -9.72
CA GLU A 14 -14.58 -13.50 -10.49
C GLU A 14 -14.24 -13.41 -11.98
N CYS A 15 -14.18 -12.20 -12.53
CA CYS A 15 -13.80 -11.96 -13.93
C CYS A 15 -12.40 -12.47 -14.24
N HIS A 16 -11.49 -12.40 -13.27
CA HIS A 16 -10.12 -12.86 -13.41
C HIS A 16 -9.89 -14.29 -12.87
N GLY A 17 -10.96 -15.06 -12.68
CA GLY A 17 -10.86 -16.46 -12.32
C GLY A 17 -10.66 -16.76 -10.84
N PHE A 18 -10.83 -15.77 -9.98
CA PHE A 18 -10.78 -15.95 -8.52
C PHE A 18 -12.17 -16.23 -7.98
N THR A 19 -12.30 -17.24 -7.11
CA THR A 19 -13.52 -17.45 -6.36
C THR A 19 -13.53 -16.48 -5.18
N PHE A 20 -14.51 -15.59 -5.14
CA PHE A 20 -14.66 -14.68 -4.02
C PHE A 20 -15.14 -15.44 -2.78
N LYS A 21 -14.26 -15.60 -1.81
CA LYS A 21 -14.56 -16.16 -0.50
C LYS A 21 -14.56 -15.04 0.53
N LYS A 22 -15.36 -15.18 1.59
CA LYS A 22 -15.39 -14.21 2.69
C LYS A 22 -14.01 -13.96 3.28
N SER A 23 -13.13 -14.96 3.27
CA SER A 23 -11.73 -14.83 3.69
C SER A 23 -10.93 -13.88 2.81
N PHE A 24 -11.26 -13.75 1.53
CA PHE A 24 -10.62 -12.76 0.66
C PHE A 24 -11.01 -11.32 1.03
N GLY A 25 -12.25 -11.11 1.46
CA GLY A 25 -12.70 -9.80 1.94
C GLY A 25 -11.92 -9.31 3.16
N GLN A 26 -11.31 -10.22 3.92
CA GLN A 26 -10.44 -9.86 5.06
C GLN A 26 -9.06 -9.37 4.61
N ASN A 27 -8.62 -9.79 3.42
CA ASN A 27 -7.32 -9.43 2.85
C ASN A 27 -7.38 -8.23 1.91
N PHE A 28 -8.58 -7.81 1.54
CA PHE A 28 -8.81 -6.66 0.67
C PHE A 28 -9.62 -5.60 1.42
N LEU A 29 -9.16 -4.36 1.35
CA LEU A 29 -9.91 -3.25 1.92
C LEU A 29 -11.16 -2.99 1.09
N THR A 30 -12.32 -3.11 1.74
CA THR A 30 -13.63 -2.89 1.11
C THR A 30 -14.39 -1.71 1.73
N ASP A 31 -13.82 -1.01 2.70
CA ASP A 31 -14.43 0.13 3.35
C ASP A 31 -13.86 1.44 2.79
N THR A 32 -14.63 2.09 1.94
CA THR A 32 -14.24 3.34 1.28
C THR A 32 -14.00 4.48 2.28
N ASN A 33 -14.67 4.48 3.43
CA ASN A 33 -14.45 5.49 4.46
C ASN A 33 -13.08 5.36 5.09
N ILE A 34 -12.62 4.14 5.32
CA ILE A 34 -11.27 3.88 5.83
C ILE A 34 -10.23 4.32 4.80
N LEU A 35 -10.43 4.02 3.53
CA LEU A 35 -9.51 4.40 2.45
C LEU A 35 -9.39 5.91 2.34
N GLN A 36 -10.50 6.62 2.38
CA GLN A 36 -10.49 8.09 2.36
C GLN A 36 -9.79 8.66 3.58
N LYS A 37 -10.03 8.08 4.76
CA LYS A 37 -9.37 8.49 5.99
C LYS A 37 -7.86 8.29 5.96
N ILE A 38 -7.38 7.23 5.34
CA ILE A 38 -5.94 6.99 5.15
C ILE A 38 -5.33 8.13 4.33
N VAL A 39 -5.94 8.46 3.21
CA VAL A 39 -5.46 9.54 2.33
C VAL A 39 -5.46 10.88 3.05
N ASP A 40 -6.53 11.18 3.78
CA ASP A 40 -6.66 12.45 4.51
C ASP A 40 -5.65 12.54 5.66
N THR A 41 -5.50 11.47 6.44
CA THR A 41 -4.59 11.42 7.58
C THR A 41 -3.12 11.49 7.13
N ALA A 42 -2.80 10.83 6.02
CA ALA A 42 -1.46 10.85 5.44
C ALA A 42 -1.15 12.13 4.67
N GLU A 43 -2.14 13.02 4.52
CA GLU A 43 -1.98 14.27 3.78
C GLU A 43 -1.44 14.03 2.36
N ILE A 44 -2.02 13.06 1.67
CA ILE A 44 -1.66 12.77 0.28
C ILE A 44 -2.28 13.82 -0.63
N ASP A 45 -1.45 14.56 -1.35
CA ASP A 45 -1.86 15.59 -2.28
C ASP A 45 -0.97 15.60 -3.54
N LYS A 46 -1.22 16.52 -4.45
CA LYS A 46 -0.52 16.61 -5.74
C LYS A 46 0.95 17.05 -5.61
N GLN A 47 1.42 17.34 -4.41
CA GLN A 47 2.82 17.66 -4.12
C GLN A 47 3.58 16.47 -3.53
N VAL A 48 3.02 15.28 -3.59
CA VAL A 48 3.59 14.06 -3.01
C VAL A 48 3.56 12.93 -4.03
N ASN A 49 4.69 12.24 -4.16
CA ASN A 49 4.76 10.94 -4.82
C ASN A 49 4.51 9.83 -3.79
N VAL A 50 3.84 8.79 -4.20
CA VAL A 50 3.53 7.65 -3.33
C VAL A 50 4.17 6.38 -3.87
N ILE A 51 4.79 5.63 -2.98
CA ILE A 51 5.16 4.24 -3.21
C ILE A 51 4.19 3.38 -2.41
N GLU A 52 3.39 2.60 -3.08
CA GLU A 52 2.47 1.65 -2.45
C GLU A 52 3.03 0.25 -2.50
N ILE A 53 2.97 -0.46 -1.37
CA ILE A 53 3.44 -1.84 -1.27
C ILE A 53 2.24 -2.74 -1.03
N GLY A 54 2.04 -3.70 -1.93
CA GLY A 54 0.92 -4.62 -1.85
C GLY A 54 -0.42 -3.99 -2.23
N PRO A 55 -0.56 -3.46 -3.46
CA PRO A 55 -1.83 -2.82 -3.88
C PRO A 55 -3.01 -3.77 -3.95
N GLY A 56 -2.77 -5.09 -3.98
CA GLY A 56 -3.85 -6.07 -4.12
C GLY A 56 -4.60 -5.90 -5.44
N ILE A 57 -5.88 -5.60 -5.38
CA ILE A 57 -6.70 -5.34 -6.57
C ILE A 57 -6.78 -3.85 -6.92
N GLY A 58 -6.09 -2.99 -6.18
CA GLY A 58 -6.01 -1.56 -6.46
C GLY A 58 -7.02 -0.68 -5.71
N ALA A 59 -7.69 -1.20 -4.69
CA ALA A 59 -8.71 -0.45 -3.95
C ALA A 59 -8.16 0.82 -3.29
N LEU A 60 -7.06 0.72 -2.57
CA LEU A 60 -6.39 1.89 -1.99
C LEU A 60 -5.67 2.69 -3.07
N THR A 61 -5.10 2.01 -4.06
CA THR A 61 -4.38 2.65 -5.18
C THR A 61 -5.26 3.66 -5.91
N GLU A 62 -6.53 3.36 -6.09
CA GLU A 62 -7.50 4.27 -6.70
C GLU A 62 -7.57 5.60 -5.95
N PHE A 63 -7.70 5.55 -4.63
CA PHE A 63 -7.74 6.75 -3.78
C PHE A 63 -6.41 7.49 -3.80
N LEU A 64 -5.30 6.78 -3.75
CA LEU A 64 -3.97 7.39 -3.83
C LEU A 64 -3.75 8.10 -5.17
N ALA A 65 -4.14 7.46 -6.27
CA ALA A 65 -3.97 8.00 -7.61
C ALA A 65 -4.79 9.27 -7.83
N GLU A 66 -5.97 9.35 -7.25
CA GLU A 66 -6.83 10.54 -7.34
C GLU A 66 -6.24 11.74 -6.60
N ASN A 67 -5.43 11.52 -5.58
CA ASN A 67 -4.94 12.58 -4.70
C ASN A 67 -3.46 12.87 -4.85
N ALA A 68 -2.62 11.89 -5.13
CA ALA A 68 -1.17 12.05 -5.25
C ALA A 68 -0.75 12.62 -6.61
N ALA A 69 0.49 13.11 -6.68
CA ALA A 69 1.09 13.47 -7.95
C ALA A 69 1.28 12.23 -8.82
N GLU A 70 1.87 11.19 -8.25
CA GLU A 70 2.12 9.94 -8.94
C GLU A 70 2.18 8.80 -7.94
N VAL A 71 1.75 7.60 -8.35
CA VAL A 71 1.78 6.38 -7.52
C VAL A 71 2.58 5.31 -8.24
N MET A 72 3.51 4.71 -7.53
CA MET A 72 4.25 3.54 -7.97
C MET A 72 3.93 2.39 -7.02
N ALA A 73 3.28 1.35 -7.52
CA ALA A 73 2.77 0.25 -6.72
C ALA A 73 3.58 -1.02 -6.99
N PHE A 74 4.13 -1.60 -5.94
CA PHE A 74 4.92 -2.84 -6.00
C PHE A 74 4.07 -4.02 -5.61
N GLU A 75 3.83 -4.93 -6.57
CA GLU A 75 3.06 -6.16 -6.36
C GLU A 75 3.89 -7.38 -6.73
N ILE A 76 4.06 -8.27 -5.77
CA ILE A 76 4.85 -9.50 -5.94
C ILE A 76 4.01 -10.64 -6.53
N ASP A 77 2.70 -10.64 -6.37
CA ASP A 77 1.83 -11.71 -6.85
C ASP A 77 1.48 -11.50 -8.33
N ASP A 78 2.06 -12.36 -9.18
CA ASP A 78 1.87 -12.31 -10.63
C ASP A 78 0.39 -12.37 -11.03
N ARG A 79 -0.46 -13.03 -10.24
CA ARG A 79 -1.88 -13.19 -10.52
C ARG A 79 -2.65 -11.90 -10.39
N LEU A 80 -2.15 -10.96 -9.59
CA LEU A 80 -2.79 -9.67 -9.36
C LEU A 80 -2.42 -8.63 -10.42
N VAL A 81 -1.33 -8.83 -11.15
CA VAL A 81 -0.87 -7.86 -12.15
C VAL A 81 -1.90 -7.63 -13.26
N PRO A 82 -2.52 -8.65 -13.88
CA PRO A 82 -3.58 -8.42 -14.87
C PRO A 82 -4.80 -7.72 -14.27
N ILE A 83 -5.12 -8.01 -13.01
CA ILE A 83 -6.23 -7.36 -12.31
C ILE A 83 -5.95 -5.87 -12.15
N LEU A 84 -4.75 -5.52 -11.71
CA LEU A 84 -4.34 -4.12 -11.56
C LEU A 84 -4.34 -3.38 -12.89
N ALA A 85 -3.91 -4.03 -13.97
CA ALA A 85 -3.96 -3.45 -15.30
C ALA A 85 -5.39 -3.11 -15.72
N ASP A 86 -6.36 -3.91 -15.30
CA ASP A 86 -7.78 -3.69 -15.56
C ASP A 86 -8.36 -2.60 -14.64
N THR A 87 -8.20 -2.75 -13.33
CA THR A 87 -8.83 -1.84 -12.35
C THR A 87 -8.27 -0.43 -12.39
N LEU A 88 -7.01 -0.26 -12.76
CA LEU A 88 -6.32 1.03 -12.75
C LEU A 88 -6.12 1.62 -14.16
N ARG A 89 -6.75 1.05 -15.17
CA ARG A 89 -6.55 1.45 -16.58
C ARG A 89 -6.86 2.92 -16.86
N ASP A 90 -7.73 3.53 -16.08
CA ASP A 90 -8.15 4.92 -16.29
C ASP A 90 -7.20 5.94 -15.64
N PHE A 91 -6.18 5.48 -14.94
CA PHE A 91 -5.21 6.35 -14.28
C PHE A 91 -3.90 6.39 -15.05
N ASP A 92 -3.49 7.59 -15.46
CA ASP A 92 -2.23 7.82 -16.17
C ASP A 92 -1.05 8.08 -15.23
N ASN A 93 -1.33 8.24 -13.94
CA ASN A 93 -0.32 8.54 -12.91
C ASN A 93 0.01 7.35 -12.01
N VAL A 94 -0.34 6.14 -12.42
CA VAL A 94 -0.02 4.91 -11.69
C VAL A 94 0.90 4.03 -12.52
N THR A 95 1.96 3.55 -11.88
CA THR A 95 2.85 2.53 -12.44
C THR A 95 2.82 1.32 -11.52
N VAL A 96 2.51 0.15 -12.06
CA VAL A 96 2.54 -1.11 -11.33
C VAL A 96 3.86 -1.80 -11.64
N VAL A 97 4.61 -2.16 -10.58
CA VAL A 97 5.89 -2.85 -10.69
C VAL A 97 5.73 -4.24 -10.10
N ASN A 98 5.86 -5.26 -10.94
CA ASN A 98 5.80 -6.66 -10.51
C ASN A 98 7.17 -7.13 -10.06
N GLN A 99 7.62 -6.64 -8.92
CA GLN A 99 8.90 -6.96 -8.31
C GLN A 99 8.77 -7.00 -6.79
N ASP A 100 9.68 -7.75 -6.16
CA ASP A 100 9.83 -7.74 -4.72
C ASP A 100 10.61 -6.49 -4.31
N ILE A 101 10.00 -5.61 -3.53
CA ILE A 101 10.62 -4.36 -3.10
C ILE A 101 11.91 -4.58 -2.30
N LEU A 102 12.07 -5.76 -1.67
CA LEU A 102 13.29 -6.11 -0.95
C LEU A 102 14.47 -6.42 -1.87
N LYS A 103 14.22 -6.66 -3.16
CA LYS A 103 15.22 -7.12 -4.13
C LYS A 103 15.54 -6.12 -5.23
N VAL A 104 14.87 -4.97 -5.24
CA VAL A 104 15.06 -3.95 -6.26
C VAL A 104 15.97 -2.82 -5.75
N ASP A 105 16.65 -2.16 -6.68
CA ASP A 105 17.28 -0.87 -6.40
C ASP A 105 16.21 0.22 -6.49
N LEU A 106 15.67 0.61 -5.35
CA LEU A 106 14.55 1.54 -5.28
C LEU A 106 14.93 2.93 -5.83
N ASN A 107 16.20 3.32 -5.75
CA ASN A 107 16.65 4.60 -6.32
C ASN A 107 16.41 4.66 -7.83
N GLN A 108 16.57 3.55 -8.54
CA GLN A 108 16.30 3.51 -9.98
C GLN A 108 14.82 3.74 -10.27
N TYR A 109 13.93 3.17 -9.46
CA TYR A 109 12.49 3.36 -9.63
C TYR A 109 12.06 4.78 -9.27
N ILE A 110 12.61 5.34 -8.20
CA ILE A 110 12.31 6.73 -7.79
C ILE A 110 12.69 7.72 -8.89
N ALA A 111 13.80 7.48 -9.58
CA ALA A 111 14.23 8.32 -10.70
C ALA A 111 13.25 8.29 -11.88
N GLU A 112 12.39 7.31 -11.96
CA GLU A 112 11.37 7.18 -13.02
C GLU A 112 10.12 8.01 -12.77
N PHE A 113 9.93 8.57 -11.58
CA PHE A 113 8.84 9.52 -11.35
C PHE A 113 8.98 10.72 -12.28
N LYS A 114 7.85 11.26 -12.74
CA LYS A 114 7.84 12.47 -13.59
C LYS A 114 8.49 13.66 -12.88
N ASN A 115 8.27 13.76 -11.58
CA ASN A 115 8.91 14.76 -10.73
C ASN A 115 9.55 14.06 -9.53
N PRO A 116 10.78 13.54 -9.67
CA PRO A 116 11.43 12.77 -8.61
C PRO A 116 11.85 13.60 -7.40
N ASP A 117 11.79 14.93 -7.50
CA ASP A 117 12.16 15.82 -6.40
C ASP A 117 11.03 16.00 -5.38
N LEU A 118 9.81 15.59 -5.70
CA LEU A 118 8.70 15.65 -4.76
C LEU A 118 8.93 14.70 -3.57
N PRO A 119 8.45 15.08 -2.37
CA PRO A 119 8.49 14.18 -1.22
C PRO A 119 7.81 12.84 -1.54
N ILE A 120 8.34 11.76 -0.97
CA ILE A 120 7.82 10.41 -1.17
C ILE A 120 7.24 9.90 0.14
N LYS A 121 5.99 9.48 0.10
CA LYS A 121 5.35 8.77 1.20
C LYS A 121 5.17 7.31 0.79
N VAL A 122 5.45 6.41 1.72
CA VAL A 122 5.29 4.97 1.51
C VAL A 122 4.01 4.52 2.20
N VAL A 123 3.16 3.84 1.46
CA VAL A 123 1.90 3.31 1.97
C VAL A 123 1.90 1.79 1.82
N ALA A 124 1.66 1.08 2.91
CA ALA A 124 1.66 -0.38 2.91
C ALA A 124 0.43 -0.93 3.63
N ASN A 125 -0.27 -1.85 2.95
CA ASN A 125 -1.37 -2.60 3.53
C ASN A 125 -1.08 -4.09 3.41
N LEU A 126 -0.24 -4.59 4.30
CA LEU A 126 0.24 -5.97 4.32
C LEU A 126 0.13 -6.54 5.74
N PRO A 127 0.10 -7.88 5.89
CA PRO A 127 0.25 -8.49 7.20
C PRO A 127 1.54 -8.00 7.89
N TYR A 128 1.48 -7.81 9.20
CA TYR A 128 2.59 -7.20 9.95
C TYR A 128 3.93 -7.94 9.81
N TYR A 129 3.88 -9.28 9.72
CA TYR A 129 5.09 -10.10 9.60
C TYR A 129 5.82 -9.88 8.27
N ILE A 130 5.14 -9.34 7.25
CA ILE A 130 5.72 -8.95 5.97
C ILE A 130 6.11 -7.47 6.00
N THR A 131 5.29 -6.63 6.60
CA THR A 131 5.47 -5.18 6.64
C THR A 131 6.71 -4.79 7.42
N THR A 132 6.97 -5.41 8.58
CA THR A 132 8.11 -5.05 9.44
C THR A 132 9.45 -5.21 8.72
N PRO A 133 9.76 -6.35 8.08
CA PRO A 133 11.02 -6.48 7.32
C PRO A 133 11.15 -5.46 6.20
N ILE A 134 10.05 -5.14 5.51
CA ILE A 134 10.04 -4.14 4.43
C ILE A 134 10.36 -2.76 4.97
N LEU A 135 9.71 -2.35 6.06
CA LEU A 135 9.96 -1.05 6.69
C LEU A 135 11.41 -0.92 7.13
N MET A 136 11.96 -1.94 7.76
CA MET A 136 13.36 -1.94 8.19
C MET A 136 14.30 -1.79 6.99
N HIS A 137 14.03 -2.53 5.91
CA HIS A 137 14.80 -2.42 4.68
C HIS A 137 14.76 -1.01 4.09
N LEU A 138 13.58 -0.38 4.06
CA LEU A 138 13.41 0.98 3.54
C LEU A 138 14.11 2.02 4.42
N ILE A 139 14.04 1.86 5.74
CA ILE A 139 14.74 2.75 6.68
C ILE A 139 16.26 2.63 6.49
N GLU A 140 16.77 1.42 6.34
CA GLU A 140 18.19 1.16 6.15
C GLU A 140 18.71 1.62 4.78
N SER A 141 17.83 1.80 3.79
CA SER A 141 18.18 2.28 2.45
C SER A 141 18.70 3.72 2.45
N LYS A 142 18.43 4.47 3.51
CA LYS A 142 18.76 5.90 3.67
C LYS A 142 18.11 6.83 2.63
N ILE A 143 17.11 6.34 1.90
CA ILE A 143 16.30 7.18 1.03
C ILE A 143 15.43 8.09 1.92
N PRO A 144 15.40 9.41 1.66
CA PRO A 144 14.72 10.37 2.53
C PRO A 144 13.19 10.35 2.33
N PHE A 145 12.56 9.25 2.71
CA PHE A 145 11.10 9.18 2.70
C PHE A 145 10.52 10.15 3.73
N GLN A 146 9.47 10.86 3.33
CA GLN A 146 8.84 11.83 4.22
C GLN A 146 8.01 11.15 5.31
N GLU A 147 7.35 10.03 4.99
CA GLU A 147 6.44 9.36 5.89
C GLU A 147 6.21 7.92 5.46
N PHE A 148 5.99 7.05 6.44
CA PHE A 148 5.51 5.69 6.23
C PHE A 148 4.09 5.58 6.81
N VAL A 149 3.15 5.19 5.98
CA VAL A 149 1.76 4.98 6.37
C VAL A 149 1.47 3.48 6.28
N VAL A 150 1.28 2.86 7.43
CA VAL A 150 1.13 1.41 7.54
C VAL A 150 -0.19 1.09 8.19
N MET A 151 -0.97 0.25 7.56
CA MET A 151 -2.19 -0.28 8.14
C MET A 151 -1.85 -1.53 8.91
N MET A 152 -2.32 -1.59 10.17
CA MET A 152 -2.02 -2.67 11.08
C MET A 152 -3.29 -3.19 11.74
N GLN A 153 -3.28 -4.47 12.09
CA GLN A 153 -4.26 -4.99 13.02
C GLN A 153 -4.08 -4.30 14.37
N LYS A 154 -5.18 -4.12 15.09
CA LYS A 154 -5.18 -3.44 16.39
C LYS A 154 -4.14 -4.00 17.35
N GLU A 155 -3.99 -5.30 17.41
CA GLU A 155 -3.02 -5.97 18.28
C GLU A 155 -1.59 -5.51 18.05
N VAL A 156 -1.20 -5.36 16.77
CA VAL A 156 0.15 -4.92 16.42
C VAL A 156 0.33 -3.44 16.75
N ALA A 157 -0.66 -2.61 16.47
CA ALA A 157 -0.63 -1.20 16.82
C ALA A 157 -0.50 -1.01 18.34
N ASP A 158 -1.21 -1.80 19.14
CA ASP A 158 -1.13 -1.76 20.60
C ASP A 158 0.29 -2.13 21.08
N ARG A 159 0.96 -3.07 20.41
CA ARG A 159 2.35 -3.44 20.76
C ARG A 159 3.33 -2.31 20.48
N ILE A 160 3.17 -1.60 19.37
CA ILE A 160 4.05 -0.50 18.97
C ILE A 160 3.90 0.69 19.92
N SER A 161 2.69 0.99 20.35
CA SER A 161 2.37 2.10 21.24
C SER A 161 2.40 1.76 22.72
N ALA A 162 2.71 0.49 23.06
CA ALA A 162 2.68 0.02 24.45
C ALA A 162 3.83 0.62 25.27
N GLU A 163 3.53 0.85 26.58
CA GLU A 163 4.54 1.25 27.54
C GLU A 163 5.53 0.11 27.81
N PRO A 164 6.82 0.42 28.02
CA PRO A 164 7.79 -0.58 28.42
C PRO A 164 7.35 -1.33 29.69
N ASN A 165 7.70 -2.62 29.77
CA ASN A 165 7.36 -3.51 30.90
C ASN A 165 5.88 -3.92 30.97
N THR A 166 5.07 -3.66 29.97
CA THR A 166 3.74 -4.24 29.83
C THR A 166 3.77 -5.50 28.99
N LYS A 167 2.72 -6.33 29.08
CA LYS A 167 2.62 -7.55 28.26
C LYS A 167 2.52 -7.24 26.76
N ALA A 168 2.02 -6.07 26.40
CA ALA A 168 1.89 -5.64 25.02
C ALA A 168 3.22 -5.14 24.42
N TYR A 169 4.22 -4.83 25.27
CA TYR A 169 5.51 -4.33 24.83
C TYR A 169 6.31 -5.42 24.10
N GLY A 170 6.95 -5.05 23.02
CA GLY A 170 7.78 -5.95 22.23
C GLY A 170 8.72 -5.20 21.31
N SER A 171 9.45 -5.91 20.46
CA SER A 171 10.44 -5.33 19.55
C SER A 171 9.89 -4.24 18.65
N LEU A 172 8.62 -4.32 18.28
CA LEU A 172 7.96 -3.30 17.43
C LEU A 172 7.73 -1.99 18.17
N SER A 173 7.70 -1.99 19.50
CA SER A 173 7.52 -0.77 20.28
C SER A 173 8.78 0.11 20.33
N ILE A 174 9.91 -0.43 19.91
CA ILE A 174 11.21 0.25 19.93
C ILE A 174 11.51 0.88 18.55
N ALA A 175 10.91 0.35 17.53
CA ALA A 175 11.10 0.83 16.16
C ALA A 175 10.32 2.11 15.91
#